data_7b5cbc49406ff96efb664e9c4598b7df
#
_entry.id   7b5cbc49406ff96efb664e9c4598b7df
#
_cell.length_a   1.000
_cell.length_b   1.000
_cell.length_c   1.000
_cell.angle_alpha   90.00
_cell.angle_beta   90.00
_cell.angle_gamma   90.00
#
_symmetry.space_group_name_H-M   'P 1'
#
loop_
_entity.id
_entity.type
_entity.pdbx_description
1 polymer ?
#
loop_
_entity_poly.entity_id
_entity_poly.type
_entity_poly.pdbx_seq_one_letter_code
_entity_poly.pdbx_strand_id
1 'polypeptide(L)'
;MNINDFDFSLPKKYIAQSPKNKRSDSKLLVLNRTTNQITNEKFKNIDKYLSCNDLIIINDTKVIPARLYGYRKNTNGKVEIFIERILKDTTILCQLKSTRKLKIGDVIIVDDKIEMKLKKILIIFLKLRY
;
A
#
# COMPACT_ATOMS: atom_id res chain seq x y z
N MET A 1 14.40 23.33 7.09
CA MET A 1 13.62 22.25 7.70
C MET A 1 14.51 21.01 7.69
N ASN A 2 14.94 20.54 8.86
CA ASN A 2 15.80 19.36 8.99
C ASN A 2 14.94 18.15 9.31
N ILE A 3 15.34 16.95 8.88
CA ILE A 3 14.61 15.71 9.18
C ILE A 3 14.50 15.46 10.69
N ASN A 4 15.49 15.89 11.46
CA ASN A 4 15.51 15.79 12.92
C ASN A 4 14.43 16.64 13.61
N ASP A 5 13.88 17.67 12.93
CA ASP A 5 12.78 18.49 13.46
C ASP A 5 11.49 17.67 13.60
N PHE A 6 11.42 16.50 12.96
CA PHE A 6 10.28 15.58 12.99
C PHE A 6 10.53 14.33 13.85
N ASP A 7 11.70 14.25 14.52
CA ASP A 7 12.00 13.12 15.40
C ASP A 7 11.37 13.34 16.78
N PHE A 8 10.50 12.40 17.17
CA PHE A 8 9.84 12.42 18.46
C PHE A 8 9.54 10.99 18.95
N SER A 9 9.46 10.81 20.24
CA SER A 9 9.11 9.54 20.84
C SER A 9 7.63 9.22 20.62
N LEU A 10 7.34 8.19 19.82
CA LEU A 10 5.99 7.68 19.58
C LEU A 10 5.79 6.30 20.23
N PRO A 11 5.17 6.22 21.42
CA PRO A 11 4.85 4.94 22.05
C PRO A 11 3.92 4.08 21.19
N LYS A 12 4.23 2.80 21.03
CA LYS A 12 3.47 1.85 20.19
C LYS A 12 1.96 1.81 20.51
N LYS A 13 1.56 2.09 21.75
CA LYS A 13 0.14 2.14 22.18
C LYS A 13 -0.70 3.20 21.45
N TYR A 14 -0.06 4.22 20.87
CA TYR A 14 -0.75 5.26 20.09
C TYR A 14 -0.92 4.91 18.63
N ILE A 15 -0.30 3.83 18.16
CA ILE A 15 -0.43 3.36 16.78
C ILE A 15 -1.60 2.39 16.72
N ALA A 16 -2.67 2.79 16.04
CA ALA A 16 -3.84 1.94 15.86
C ALA A 16 -3.50 0.67 15.07
N GLN A 17 -3.94 -0.49 15.55
CA GLN A 17 -3.71 -1.80 14.92
C GLN A 17 -4.89 -2.26 14.07
N SER A 18 -6.05 -1.62 14.20
CA SER A 18 -7.26 -1.92 13.44
C SER A 18 -8.01 -0.64 13.07
N PRO A 19 -8.66 -0.61 11.90
CA PRO A 19 -9.52 0.51 11.52
C PRO A 19 -10.79 0.55 12.38
N LYS A 20 -11.47 1.70 12.38
CA LYS A 20 -12.80 1.82 12.96
C LYS A 20 -13.82 1.07 12.10
N ASN A 21 -14.86 0.46 12.73
CA ASN A 21 -15.95 -0.21 12.03
C ASN A 21 -16.67 0.73 11.05
N LYS A 22 -16.92 1.97 11.47
CA LYS A 22 -17.40 3.03 10.59
C LYS A 22 -16.26 4.01 10.32
N ARG A 23 -15.87 4.17 9.06
CA ARG A 23 -14.78 5.09 8.65
C ARG A 23 -15.04 6.52 9.10
N SER A 24 -16.30 6.96 9.09
CA SER A 24 -16.72 8.31 9.52
C SER A 24 -16.55 8.56 11.02
N ASP A 25 -16.39 7.53 11.86
CA ASP A 25 -16.10 7.66 13.28
C ASP A 25 -14.61 7.81 13.61
N SER A 26 -13.76 7.88 12.58
CA SER A 26 -12.33 8.16 12.74
C SER A 26 -12.13 9.53 13.41
N LYS A 27 -11.05 9.66 14.16
CA LYS A 27 -10.66 10.95 14.76
C LYS A 27 -10.22 11.91 13.67
N LEU A 28 -10.60 13.16 13.80
CA LEU A 28 -10.17 14.29 12.98
C LEU A 28 -9.46 15.30 13.87
N LEU A 29 -8.25 15.67 13.52
CA LEU A 29 -7.55 16.78 14.12
C LEU A 29 -7.69 17.99 13.19
N VAL A 30 -8.22 19.07 13.72
CA VAL A 30 -8.40 20.34 13.00
C VAL A 30 -7.41 21.36 13.54
N LEU A 31 -6.58 21.89 12.65
CA LEU A 31 -5.65 22.96 12.96
C LEU A 31 -6.10 24.26 12.28
N ASN A 32 -6.48 25.25 13.06
CA ASN A 32 -6.72 26.59 12.56
C ASN A 32 -5.37 27.34 12.46
N ARG A 33 -4.91 27.59 11.23
CA ARG A 33 -3.62 28.22 10.97
C ARG A 33 -3.54 29.68 11.39
N THR A 34 -4.67 30.38 11.46
CA THR A 34 -4.72 31.79 11.87
C THR A 34 -4.59 31.94 13.38
N THR A 35 -5.28 31.09 14.13
CA THR A 35 -5.31 31.14 15.59
C THR A 35 -4.36 30.16 16.26
N ASN A 36 -3.73 29.25 15.50
CA ASN A 36 -2.96 28.10 15.98
C ASN A 36 -3.74 27.17 16.93
N GLN A 37 -5.04 27.25 16.90
CA GLN A 37 -5.89 26.42 17.75
C GLN A 37 -6.02 25.01 17.17
N ILE A 38 -5.86 24.00 18.02
CA ILE A 38 -6.05 22.60 17.69
C ILE A 38 -7.35 22.11 18.31
N THR A 39 -8.22 21.54 17.50
CA THR A 39 -9.50 20.94 17.94
C THR A 39 -9.57 19.48 17.56
N ASN A 40 -10.01 18.63 18.48
CA ASN A 40 -10.23 17.22 18.21
C ASN A 40 -11.71 16.97 17.91
N GLU A 41 -11.97 16.36 16.77
CA GLU A 41 -13.31 16.10 16.24
C GLU A 41 -13.45 14.66 15.74
N LYS A 42 -14.63 14.29 15.25
CA LYS A 42 -14.87 13.09 14.45
C LYS A 42 -14.94 13.45 12.98
N PHE A 43 -14.42 12.59 12.12
CA PHE A 43 -14.40 12.83 10.66
C PHE A 43 -15.80 13.10 10.07
N LYS A 44 -16.85 12.52 10.62
CA LYS A 44 -18.25 12.78 10.21
C LYS A 44 -18.67 14.25 10.31
N ASN A 45 -17.95 15.06 11.07
CA ASN A 45 -18.22 16.49 11.27
C ASN A 45 -17.34 17.38 10.38
N ILE A 46 -16.68 16.81 9.34
CA ILE A 46 -15.77 17.56 8.46
C ILE A 46 -16.50 18.67 7.69
N ASP A 47 -17.77 18.48 7.44
CA ASP A 47 -18.65 19.45 6.78
C ASP A 47 -18.69 20.82 7.47
N LYS A 48 -18.51 20.85 8.81
CA LYS A 48 -18.45 22.11 9.58
C LYS A 48 -17.26 22.99 9.23
N TYR A 49 -16.24 22.42 8.61
CA TYR A 49 -14.98 23.08 8.24
C TYR A 49 -14.87 23.36 6.75
N LEU A 50 -15.93 23.08 5.99
CA LEU A 50 -15.99 23.26 4.54
C LEU A 50 -17.03 24.32 4.20
N SER A 51 -16.74 25.10 3.17
CA SER A 51 -17.64 26.12 2.61
C SER A 51 -17.98 25.81 1.16
N CYS A 52 -18.95 26.49 0.60
CA CYS A 52 -19.32 26.36 -0.81
C CYS A 52 -18.21 26.80 -1.79
N ASN A 53 -17.18 27.50 -1.29
CA ASN A 53 -16.04 27.96 -2.10
C ASN A 53 -14.87 26.97 -2.06
N ASP A 54 -14.97 25.88 -1.28
CA ASP A 54 -13.91 24.88 -1.17
C ASP A 54 -14.05 23.81 -2.26
N LEU A 55 -12.93 23.42 -2.86
CA LEU A 55 -12.85 22.30 -3.78
C LEU A 55 -12.27 21.09 -3.05
N ILE A 56 -13.06 20.03 -2.95
CA ILE A 56 -12.61 18.78 -2.34
C ILE A 56 -12.07 17.85 -3.44
N ILE A 57 -10.80 17.50 -3.34
CA ILE A 57 -10.16 16.51 -4.20
C ILE A 57 -10.05 15.20 -3.43
N ILE A 58 -10.68 14.16 -3.94
CA ILE A 58 -10.64 12.81 -3.34
C ILE A 58 -9.91 11.82 -4.23
N ASN A 59 -9.30 10.80 -3.61
CA ASN A 59 -8.74 9.67 -4.33
C ASN A 59 -9.77 8.53 -4.34
N ASP A 60 -10.29 8.21 -5.50
CA ASP A 60 -11.22 7.10 -5.74
C ASP A 60 -10.53 5.85 -6.30
N THR A 61 -9.20 5.83 -6.32
CA THR A 61 -8.40 4.71 -6.79
C THR A 61 -8.73 3.44 -5.99
N LYS A 62 -9.11 2.38 -6.69
CA LYS A 62 -9.36 1.08 -6.08
C LYS A 62 -8.06 0.46 -5.58
N VAL A 63 -8.01 0.17 -4.29
CA VAL A 63 -6.88 -0.54 -3.68
C VAL A 63 -7.02 -2.04 -3.98
N ILE A 64 -5.96 -2.64 -4.52
CA ILE A 64 -5.84 -4.08 -4.74
C ILE A 64 -4.87 -4.69 -3.72
N PRO A 65 -4.97 -6.01 -3.39
CA PRO A 65 -3.96 -6.72 -2.63
C PRO A 65 -2.66 -6.79 -3.43
N ALA A 66 -1.78 -5.80 -3.25
CA ALA A 66 -0.56 -5.66 -4.05
C ALA A 66 0.60 -6.52 -3.56
N ARG A 67 0.51 -7.08 -2.35
CA ARG A 67 1.55 -7.91 -1.75
C ARG A 67 1.17 -9.37 -1.82
N LEU A 68 1.97 -10.14 -2.56
CA LEU A 68 1.78 -11.58 -2.76
C LEU A 68 2.98 -12.34 -2.21
N TYR A 69 2.74 -13.56 -1.81
CA TYR A 69 3.78 -14.49 -1.37
C TYR A 69 3.76 -15.72 -2.26
N GLY A 70 4.93 -16.15 -2.65
CA GLY A 70 5.10 -17.33 -3.49
C GLY A 70 6.42 -18.01 -3.24
N TYR A 71 6.74 -18.97 -4.08
CA TYR A 71 8.00 -19.71 -4.03
C TYR A 71 8.56 -19.96 -5.43
N ARG A 72 9.86 -20.12 -5.52
CA ARG A 72 10.51 -20.53 -6.79
C ARG A 72 10.13 -21.95 -7.14
N LYS A 73 9.71 -22.16 -8.36
CA LYS A 73 9.32 -23.48 -8.87
C LYS A 73 10.40 -24.55 -8.70
N ASN A 74 11.67 -24.18 -8.90
CA ASN A 74 12.78 -25.15 -8.92
C ASN A 74 13.44 -25.39 -7.54
N THR A 75 13.29 -24.48 -6.59
CA THR A 75 14.04 -24.53 -5.33
C THR A 75 13.19 -24.36 -4.09
N ASN A 76 11.89 -24.12 -4.24
CA ASN A 76 10.92 -23.80 -3.19
C ASN A 76 11.33 -22.60 -2.30
N GLY A 77 12.31 -21.80 -2.77
CA GLY A 77 12.73 -20.59 -2.05
C GLY A 77 11.63 -19.55 -2.00
N LYS A 78 11.32 -19.05 -0.82
CA LYS A 78 10.28 -18.04 -0.61
C LYS A 78 10.58 -16.74 -1.37
N VAL A 79 9.53 -16.16 -1.96
CA VAL A 79 9.58 -14.89 -2.70
C VAL A 79 8.41 -14.03 -2.27
N GLU A 80 8.68 -12.80 -1.86
CA GLU A 80 7.69 -11.76 -1.65
C GLU A 80 7.63 -10.91 -2.91
N ILE A 81 6.42 -10.63 -3.39
CA ILE A 81 6.13 -9.89 -4.61
C ILE A 81 5.31 -8.67 -4.23
N PHE A 82 5.75 -7.49 -4.58
CA PHE A 82 4.99 -6.27 -4.42
C PHE A 82 4.64 -5.68 -5.78
N ILE A 83 3.36 -5.75 -6.15
CA ILE A 83 2.85 -5.24 -7.43
C ILE A 83 2.83 -3.71 -7.38
N GLU A 84 3.58 -3.06 -8.26
CA GLU A 84 3.54 -1.62 -8.45
C GLU A 84 2.49 -1.20 -9.48
N ARG A 85 2.41 -1.97 -10.57
CA ARG A 85 1.52 -1.64 -11.69
C ARG A 85 1.16 -2.86 -12.51
N ILE A 86 -0.08 -2.93 -12.94
CA ILE A 86 -0.54 -3.86 -13.99
C ILE A 86 -0.33 -3.14 -15.33
N LEU A 87 0.49 -3.71 -16.21
CA LEU A 87 0.85 -3.10 -17.49
C LEU A 87 -0.12 -3.50 -18.60
N LYS A 88 -0.42 -4.79 -18.69
CA LYS A 88 -1.38 -5.42 -19.62
C LYS A 88 -1.88 -6.68 -18.96
N ASP A 89 -2.91 -7.31 -19.53
CA ASP A 89 -3.68 -8.43 -18.98
C ASP A 89 -2.89 -9.52 -18.25
N THR A 90 -1.65 -9.79 -18.70
CA THR A 90 -0.79 -10.84 -18.14
C THR A 90 0.59 -10.33 -17.72
N THR A 91 0.79 -9.03 -17.63
CA THR A 91 2.11 -8.45 -17.33
C THR A 91 2.01 -7.44 -16.19
N ILE A 92 2.83 -7.63 -15.18
CA ILE A 92 2.92 -6.72 -14.04
C ILE A 92 4.34 -6.16 -13.89
N LEU A 93 4.41 -4.94 -13.40
CA LEU A 93 5.61 -4.35 -12.84
C LEU A 93 5.57 -4.58 -11.34
N CYS A 94 6.62 -5.16 -10.78
CA CYS A 94 6.66 -5.45 -9.35
C CYS A 94 8.08 -5.43 -8.79
N GLN A 95 8.17 -5.20 -7.50
CA GLN A 95 9.38 -5.42 -6.71
C GLN A 95 9.37 -6.84 -6.16
N LEU A 96 10.54 -7.47 -6.09
CA LEU A 96 10.72 -8.82 -5.60
C LEU A 96 11.72 -8.84 -4.45
N LYS A 97 11.35 -9.54 -3.38
CA LYS A 97 12.24 -9.82 -2.26
C LYS A 97 12.38 -11.33 -2.07
N SER A 98 13.61 -11.81 -2.10
CA SER A 98 13.93 -13.23 -1.88
C SER A 98 15.31 -13.38 -1.26
N THR A 99 15.55 -14.49 -0.57
CA THR A 99 16.85 -14.79 0.09
C THR A 99 17.98 -14.90 -0.92
N ARG A 100 17.73 -15.50 -2.08
CA ARG A 100 18.71 -15.61 -3.16
C ARG A 100 18.27 -14.78 -4.35
N LYS A 101 19.19 -14.09 -5.01
CA LYS A 101 18.92 -13.26 -6.19
C LYS A 101 18.16 -14.05 -7.25
N LEU A 102 17.08 -13.46 -7.74
CA LEU A 102 16.30 -13.99 -8.86
C LEU A 102 16.99 -13.69 -10.19
N LYS A 103 16.86 -14.59 -11.15
CA LYS A 103 17.42 -14.46 -12.50
C LYS A 103 16.29 -14.37 -13.52
N ILE A 104 16.57 -13.74 -14.66
CA ILE A 104 15.64 -13.75 -15.79
C ILE A 104 15.35 -15.19 -16.18
N GLY A 105 14.10 -15.51 -16.39
CA GLY A 105 13.62 -16.88 -16.67
C GLY A 105 13.15 -17.65 -15.44
N ASP A 106 13.49 -17.21 -14.21
CA ASP A 106 12.96 -17.85 -13.00
C ASP A 106 11.43 -17.83 -13.01
N VAL A 107 10.84 -18.92 -12.53
CA VAL A 107 9.40 -19.08 -12.38
C VAL A 107 9.06 -19.08 -10.89
N ILE A 108 8.09 -18.27 -10.53
CA ILE A 108 7.56 -18.14 -9.18
C ILE A 108 6.14 -18.67 -9.18
N ILE A 109 5.78 -19.48 -8.20
CA ILE A 109 4.44 -20.00 -7.99
C ILE A 109 3.77 -19.22 -6.87
N VAL A 110 2.55 -18.76 -7.11
CA VAL A 110 1.72 -18.04 -6.12
C VAL A 110 0.42 -18.82 -5.95
N ASP A 111 0.05 -19.12 -4.71
CA ASP A 111 -1.17 -19.85 -4.33
C ASP A 111 -1.39 -21.17 -5.10
N ASP A 112 -0.29 -21.85 -5.50
CA ASP A 112 -0.27 -23.06 -6.31
C ASP A 112 -1.04 -22.98 -7.65
N LYS A 113 -1.55 -21.83 -8.01
CA LYS A 113 -2.43 -21.58 -9.16
C LYS A 113 -1.83 -20.65 -10.21
N ILE A 114 -0.93 -19.77 -9.80
CA ILE A 114 -0.40 -18.73 -10.69
C ILE A 114 1.09 -18.95 -10.91
N GLU A 115 1.50 -19.09 -12.16
CA GLU A 115 2.91 -19.07 -12.55
C GLU A 115 3.32 -17.68 -13.01
N MET A 116 4.33 -17.12 -12.39
CA MET A 116 4.93 -15.86 -12.76
C MET A 116 6.32 -16.07 -13.30
N LYS A 117 6.60 -15.72 -14.55
CA LYS A 117 7.93 -15.80 -15.17
C LYS A 117 8.61 -14.45 -15.18
N LEU A 118 9.79 -14.37 -14.61
CA LEU A 118 10.61 -13.15 -14.62
C LEU A 118 11.19 -12.90 -16.02
N LYS A 119 10.74 -11.86 -16.71
CA LYS A 119 11.19 -11.49 -18.08
C LYS A 119 12.32 -10.47 -18.08
N LYS A 120 12.22 -9.46 -17.24
CA LYS A 120 13.26 -8.45 -16.97
C LYS A 120 13.35 -8.27 -15.47
N ILE A 121 14.38 -7.63 -14.97
CA ILE A 121 14.55 -7.37 -13.53
C ILE A 121 13.37 -6.58 -12.94
N LEU A 122 12.49 -6.03 -13.77
CA LEU A 122 11.34 -5.20 -13.40
C LEU A 122 9.97 -5.70 -13.92
N ILE A 123 9.89 -6.79 -14.73
CA ILE A 123 8.63 -7.18 -15.37
C ILE A 123 8.40 -8.69 -15.22
N ILE A 124 7.24 -9.06 -14.70
CA ILE A 124 6.81 -10.47 -14.53
C ILE A 124 5.57 -10.75 -15.40
N PHE A 125 5.56 -11.92 -16.03
CA PHE A 125 4.39 -12.47 -16.71
C PHE A 125 3.61 -13.38 -15.79
N LEU A 126 2.28 -13.19 -15.79
CA LEU A 126 1.32 -14.06 -15.12
C LEU A 126 0.85 -15.15 -16.10
N LYS A 127 0.93 -16.41 -15.71
CA LYS A 127 0.29 -17.53 -16.38
C LYS A 127 -0.54 -18.30 -15.36
N LEU A 128 -1.85 -18.37 -15.59
CA LEU A 128 -2.72 -19.22 -14.80
C LEU A 128 -2.39 -20.68 -15.08
N ARG A 129 -2.29 -21.50 -14.05
CA ARG A 129 -2.31 -22.95 -14.15
C ARG A 129 -3.78 -23.38 -14.13
N TYR A 130 -4.23 -23.99 -15.20
CA TYR A 130 -5.48 -24.75 -15.26
C TYR A 130 -5.26 -26.16 -14.72
#